data_7313b3fb1d0cae0a8d597748d17d0c4f
#
_entry.id   7313b3fb1d0cae0a8d597748d17d0c4f
#
_cell.length_a   1.000
_cell.length_b   1.000
_cell.length_c   1.000
_cell.angle_alpha   90.00
_cell.angle_beta   90.00
_cell.angle_gamma   90.00
#
_symmetry.space_group_name_H-M   'P 1'
#
loop_
_entity.id
_entity.type
_entity.pdbx_description
1 polymer ?
#
loop_
_entity_poly.entity_id
_entity_poly.type
_entity_poly.pdbx_seq_one_letter_code
_entity_poly.pdbx_strand_id
1 'polypeptide(L)'
;MAHLRRVAVFVALMMATGLAEHKSATLQFMVVKDENGKPVRNAEIVLHAVDKHGKQHSDGLELKTHEDGKAQISGIPFGKLRVQVIAHGFRTFGEDYDINQPAHEITIKLQKPQDQTTIYK
;
A
#
# COMPACT_ATOMS: atom_id res chain seq x y z
N MET A 1 19.01 2.28 -44.46
CA MET A 1 17.59 2.55 -44.64
C MET A 1 16.73 1.47 -44.01
N ALA A 2 16.96 0.20 -44.36
CA ALA A 2 16.17 -0.89 -43.78
C ALA A 2 16.26 -0.99 -42.26
N HIS A 3 17.37 -0.61 -41.71
CA HIS A 3 17.59 -0.66 -40.27
C HIS A 3 16.65 0.26 -39.48
N LEU A 4 16.44 1.47 -40.00
CA LEU A 4 15.56 2.44 -39.33
C LEU A 4 14.13 1.95 -39.32
N ARG A 5 13.67 1.32 -40.39
CA ARG A 5 12.32 0.79 -40.46
C ARG A 5 12.10 -0.30 -39.44
N ARG A 6 13.06 -1.20 -39.27
CA ARG A 6 12.98 -2.29 -38.32
C ARG A 6 12.92 -1.78 -36.91
N VAL A 7 13.74 -0.79 -36.58
CA VAL A 7 13.76 -0.19 -35.25
C VAL A 7 12.43 0.47 -34.95
N ALA A 8 11.86 1.22 -35.89
CA ALA A 8 10.60 1.89 -35.70
C ALA A 8 9.46 0.91 -35.44
N VAL A 9 9.40 -0.18 -36.21
CA VAL A 9 8.37 -1.20 -36.02
C VAL A 9 8.50 -1.87 -34.67
N PHE A 10 9.73 -2.15 -34.26
CA PHE A 10 9.98 -2.78 -32.98
C PHE A 10 9.50 -1.89 -31.81
N VAL A 11 9.82 -0.61 -31.87
CA VAL A 11 9.39 0.33 -30.82
C VAL A 11 7.86 0.42 -30.75
N ALA A 12 7.20 0.49 -31.90
CA ALA A 12 5.75 0.54 -31.93
C ALA A 12 5.11 -0.71 -31.32
N LEU A 13 5.70 -1.87 -31.58
CA LEU A 13 5.21 -3.11 -31.01
C LEU A 13 5.32 -3.12 -29.49
N MET A 14 6.42 -2.64 -28.96
CA MET A 14 6.60 -2.56 -27.50
C MET A 14 5.60 -1.61 -26.87
N MET A 15 5.33 -0.48 -27.49
CA MET A 15 4.35 0.46 -26.99
C MET A 15 2.95 -0.14 -26.97
N ALA A 16 2.59 -0.87 -27.99
CA ALA A 16 1.29 -1.54 -28.04
C ALA A 16 1.16 -2.58 -26.94
N THR A 17 2.22 -3.31 -26.65
CA THR A 17 2.23 -4.28 -25.57
C THR A 17 2.02 -3.59 -24.23
N GLY A 18 2.70 -2.47 -24.00
CA GLY A 18 2.55 -1.71 -22.75
C GLY A 18 1.15 -1.19 -22.54
N LEU A 19 0.48 -0.79 -23.62
CA LEU A 19 -0.89 -0.30 -23.52
C LEU A 19 -1.91 -1.38 -23.17
N ALA A 20 -1.57 -2.65 -23.41
CA ALA A 20 -2.46 -3.77 -23.12
C ALA A 20 -2.35 -4.25 -21.68
N GLU A 21 -1.40 -3.74 -20.92
CA GLU A 21 -1.17 -4.19 -19.56
C GLU A 21 -2.25 -3.71 -18.59
N HIS A 22 -2.50 -4.52 -17.58
CA HIS A 22 -3.39 -4.14 -16.50
C HIS A 22 -2.76 -3.07 -15.65
N LYS A 23 -3.59 -2.17 -15.15
CA LYS A 23 -3.14 -1.14 -14.24
C LYS A 23 -3.07 -1.71 -12.83
N SER A 24 -1.88 -1.92 -12.36
CA SER A 24 -1.64 -2.40 -11.00
C SER A 24 -0.44 -1.69 -10.42
N ALA A 25 -0.36 -1.74 -9.09
CA ALA A 25 0.64 -1.01 -8.33
C ALA A 25 1.43 -1.93 -7.43
N THR A 26 2.66 -1.51 -7.16
CA THR A 26 3.48 -2.05 -6.08
C THR A 26 3.45 -1.05 -4.94
N LEU A 27 3.09 -1.53 -3.75
CA LEU A 27 2.99 -0.70 -2.55
C LEU A 27 4.16 -1.04 -1.62
N GLN A 28 4.85 0.00 -1.17
CA GLN A 28 5.91 -0.13 -0.19
C GLN A 28 5.46 0.55 1.09
N PHE A 29 5.34 -0.24 2.15
CA PHE A 29 4.92 0.26 3.46
C PHE A 29 6.12 0.44 4.37
N MET A 30 6.07 1.51 5.15
CA MET A 30 6.99 1.72 6.26
C MET A 30 6.14 2.02 7.48
N VAL A 31 6.21 1.16 8.49
CA VAL A 31 5.46 1.34 9.73
C VAL A 31 6.41 1.77 10.83
N VAL A 32 6.15 2.91 11.41
CA VAL A 32 7.01 3.51 12.43
C VAL A 32 6.17 3.95 13.62
N LYS A 33 6.83 4.14 14.77
CA LYS A 33 6.20 4.74 15.95
C LYS A 33 6.09 6.25 15.73
N ASP A 34 4.92 6.81 16.01
CA ASP A 34 4.71 8.24 15.87
C ASP A 34 5.62 9.05 16.80
N GLU A 35 5.87 8.54 18.01
CA GLU A 35 6.61 9.27 19.03
C GLU A 35 8.10 9.48 18.70
N ASN A 36 8.73 8.55 17.98
CA ASN A 36 10.17 8.63 17.76
C ASN A 36 10.64 8.18 16.38
N GLY A 37 9.70 7.78 15.52
CA GLY A 37 10.05 7.36 14.16
C GLY A 37 10.74 6.01 14.05
N LYS A 38 10.85 5.26 15.13
CA LYS A 38 11.50 3.95 15.08
C LYS A 38 10.61 2.92 14.38
N PRO A 39 11.21 1.98 13.67
CA PRO A 39 10.41 0.98 12.94
C PRO A 39 9.64 0.06 13.87
N VAL A 40 8.46 -0.37 13.39
CA VAL A 40 7.63 -1.34 14.09
C VAL A 40 7.68 -2.63 13.30
N ARG A 41 8.32 -3.64 13.87
CA ARG A 41 8.38 -4.97 13.25
C ARG A 41 7.12 -5.75 13.57
N ASN A 42 6.80 -6.68 12.69
CA ASN A 42 5.70 -7.63 12.90
C ASN A 42 4.33 -6.96 13.00
N ALA A 43 4.20 -5.76 12.46
CA ALA A 43 2.91 -5.12 12.33
C ALA A 43 2.12 -5.81 11.21
N GLU A 44 0.86 -6.10 11.47
CA GLU A 44 -0.02 -6.73 10.49
C GLU A 44 -0.70 -5.65 9.65
N ILE A 45 -0.47 -5.71 8.35
CA ILE A 45 -1.08 -4.78 7.41
C ILE A 45 -2.18 -5.53 6.67
N VAL A 46 -3.41 -5.03 6.77
CA VAL A 46 -4.58 -5.66 6.15
C VAL A 46 -5.12 -4.71 5.09
N LEU A 47 -5.28 -5.22 3.87
CA LEU A 47 -5.68 -4.44 2.71
C LEU A 47 -7.02 -4.94 2.18
N HIS A 48 -7.96 -4.02 1.98
CA HIS A 48 -9.25 -4.32 1.36
C HIS A 48 -9.56 -3.30 0.28
N ALA A 49 -10.01 -3.77 -0.87
CA ALA A 49 -10.54 -2.87 -1.89
C ALA A 49 -11.85 -2.26 -1.39
N VAL A 50 -12.10 -1.01 -1.78
CA VAL A 50 -13.32 -0.28 -1.41
C VAL A 50 -14.00 0.13 -2.70
N ASP A 51 -15.32 -0.16 -2.80
CA ASP A 51 -16.07 0.18 -4.00
C ASP A 51 -16.45 1.66 -4.02
N LYS A 52 -17.13 2.07 -5.09
CA LYS A 52 -17.50 3.48 -5.28
C LYS A 52 -18.51 3.97 -4.24
N HIS A 53 -19.15 3.07 -3.52
CA HIS A 53 -20.09 3.43 -2.45
C HIS A 53 -19.43 3.42 -1.07
N GLY A 54 -18.12 3.22 -1.02
CA GLY A 54 -17.38 3.18 0.23
C GLY A 54 -17.47 1.85 0.96
N LYS A 55 -17.98 0.82 0.29
CA LYS A 55 -18.14 -0.48 0.90
C LYS A 55 -16.87 -1.32 0.70
N GLN A 56 -16.39 -1.88 1.80
CA GLN A 56 -15.20 -2.73 1.79
C GLN A 56 -15.51 -4.10 1.22
N HIS A 57 -14.65 -4.59 0.33
CA HIS A 57 -14.75 -5.96 -0.15
C HIS A 57 -14.33 -6.93 0.93
N SER A 58 -14.95 -8.11 0.96
CA SER A 58 -14.65 -9.12 1.97
C SER A 58 -13.29 -9.77 1.74
N ASP A 59 -12.84 -9.85 0.51
CA ASP A 59 -11.54 -10.43 0.20
C ASP A 59 -10.44 -9.45 0.59
N GLY A 60 -9.57 -9.85 1.51
CA GLY A 60 -8.49 -9.02 1.97
C GLY A 60 -7.15 -9.69 1.79
N LEU A 61 -6.10 -8.89 1.82
CA LEU A 61 -4.73 -9.36 1.79
C LEU A 61 -4.05 -8.95 3.09
N GLU A 62 -3.17 -9.81 3.59
CA GLU A 62 -2.43 -9.54 4.81
C GLU A 62 -0.95 -9.65 4.54
N LEU A 63 -0.18 -8.75 5.13
CA LEU A 63 1.27 -8.85 5.14
C LEU A 63 1.79 -8.33 6.47
N LYS A 64 3.02 -8.68 6.80
CA LYS A 64 3.63 -8.25 8.06
C LYS A 64 4.94 -7.52 7.79
N THR A 65 5.24 -6.54 8.62
CA THR A 65 6.48 -5.80 8.49
C THR A 65 7.66 -6.61 9.00
N HIS A 66 8.81 -6.37 8.37
CA HIS A 66 10.10 -6.92 8.77
C HIS A 66 10.69 -6.11 9.92
N GLU A 67 11.91 -6.44 10.32
CA GLU A 67 12.57 -5.76 11.42
C GLU A 67 12.77 -4.28 11.17
N ASP A 68 12.92 -3.90 9.93
CA ASP A 68 13.07 -2.49 9.53
C ASP A 68 11.75 -1.75 9.39
N GLY A 69 10.63 -2.37 9.74
CA GLY A 69 9.31 -1.78 9.63
C GLY A 69 8.75 -1.78 8.23
N LYS A 70 9.40 -2.42 7.28
CA LYS A 70 9.01 -2.38 5.87
C LYS A 70 8.25 -3.62 5.45
N ALA A 71 7.37 -3.43 4.49
CA ALA A 71 6.65 -4.51 3.82
C ALA A 71 6.31 -4.06 2.41
N GLN A 72 6.27 -4.99 1.48
CA GLN A 72 6.01 -4.68 0.08
C GLN A 72 5.05 -5.69 -0.51
N ILE A 73 4.15 -5.21 -1.36
CA ILE A 73 3.24 -6.08 -2.09
C ILE A 73 3.03 -5.51 -3.49
N SER A 74 2.97 -6.39 -4.49
CA SER A 74 2.75 -6.04 -5.88
C SER A 74 1.39 -6.54 -6.35
N GLY A 75 0.97 -6.08 -7.53
CA GLY A 75 -0.25 -6.57 -8.15
C GLY A 75 -1.52 -6.01 -7.54
N ILE A 76 -1.44 -4.86 -6.90
CA ILE A 76 -2.62 -4.21 -6.31
C ILE A 76 -3.32 -3.40 -7.41
N PRO A 77 -4.58 -3.70 -7.73
CA PRO A 77 -5.29 -2.94 -8.76
C PRO A 77 -5.44 -1.48 -8.39
N PHE A 78 -5.48 -0.61 -9.39
CA PHE A 78 -5.79 0.79 -9.17
C PHE A 78 -7.19 0.94 -8.60
N GLY A 79 -7.38 1.93 -7.74
CA GLY A 79 -8.64 2.19 -7.09
C GLY A 79 -8.47 2.54 -5.63
N LYS A 80 -9.57 2.65 -4.92
CA LYS A 80 -9.56 2.96 -3.50
C LYS A 80 -9.22 1.71 -2.69
N LEU A 81 -8.27 1.86 -1.79
CA LEU A 81 -7.77 0.76 -0.96
C LEU A 81 -7.84 1.17 0.51
N ARG A 82 -8.46 0.33 1.31
CA ARG A 82 -8.49 0.51 2.77
C ARG A 82 -7.33 -0.23 3.38
N VAL A 83 -6.54 0.51 4.15
CA VAL A 83 -5.34 -0.01 4.80
C VAL A 83 -5.57 0.03 6.31
N GLN A 84 -5.49 -1.12 6.95
CA GLN A 84 -5.51 -1.22 8.40
C GLN A 84 -4.18 -1.77 8.88
N VAL A 85 -3.70 -1.26 10.01
CA VAL A 85 -2.46 -1.77 10.60
C VAL A 85 -2.71 -2.10 12.06
N ILE A 86 -2.42 -3.33 12.43
CA ILE A 86 -2.62 -3.85 13.75
C ILE A 86 -1.27 -4.27 14.31
N ALA A 87 -0.89 -3.69 15.45
CA ALA A 87 0.36 -4.03 16.10
C ALA A 87 0.16 -4.00 17.60
N HIS A 88 0.78 -4.95 18.29
CA HIS A 88 0.66 -5.06 19.74
C HIS A 88 1.16 -3.79 20.42
N GLY A 89 0.36 -3.24 21.33
CA GLY A 89 0.73 -2.05 22.08
C GLY A 89 0.43 -0.73 21.37
N PHE A 90 -0.23 -0.77 20.22
CA PHE A 90 -0.59 0.43 19.46
C PHE A 90 -2.06 0.46 19.14
N ARG A 91 -2.56 1.67 18.94
CA ARG A 91 -3.92 1.85 18.41
C ARG A 91 -3.98 1.31 17.00
N THR A 92 -5.07 0.68 16.65
CA THR A 92 -5.28 0.21 15.27
C THR A 92 -5.36 1.42 14.35
N PHE A 93 -4.57 1.37 13.28
CA PHE A 93 -4.57 2.39 12.24
C PHE A 93 -5.54 1.98 11.14
N GLY A 94 -6.25 2.95 10.58
CA GLY A 94 -7.12 2.70 9.44
C GLY A 94 -7.23 3.95 8.59
N GLU A 95 -7.05 3.78 7.26
CA GLU A 95 -7.13 4.89 6.32
C GLU A 95 -7.40 4.37 4.92
N ASP A 96 -8.08 5.17 4.10
CA ASP A 96 -8.32 4.85 2.70
C ASP A 96 -7.35 5.64 1.82
N TYR A 97 -6.80 4.97 0.81
CA TYR A 97 -5.85 5.55 -0.13
C TYR A 97 -6.34 5.36 -1.55
N ASP A 98 -6.12 6.35 -2.39
CA ASP A 98 -6.38 6.23 -3.82
C ASP A 98 -5.10 5.74 -4.50
N ILE A 99 -5.14 4.50 -4.97
CA ILE A 99 -4.01 3.90 -5.67
C ILE A 99 -4.18 4.19 -7.14
N ASN A 100 -3.35 5.08 -7.67
CA ASN A 100 -3.50 5.60 -9.02
C ASN A 100 -2.17 5.71 -9.77
N GLN A 101 -1.11 5.13 -9.23
CA GLN A 101 0.21 5.10 -9.86
C GLN A 101 0.84 3.73 -9.68
N PRO A 102 1.77 3.36 -10.56
CA PRO A 102 2.40 2.03 -10.49
C PRO A 102 3.21 1.78 -9.23
N ALA A 103 3.65 2.82 -8.55
CA ALA A 103 4.42 2.70 -7.32
C ALA A 103 3.93 3.70 -6.30
N HIS A 104 3.67 3.21 -5.09
CA HIS A 104 3.26 4.04 -3.97
C HIS A 104 4.11 3.70 -2.75
N GLU A 105 4.59 4.73 -2.07
CA GLU A 105 5.23 4.59 -0.77
C GLU A 105 4.27 5.12 0.28
N ILE A 106 3.97 4.30 1.28
CA ILE A 106 3.02 4.64 2.33
C ILE A 106 3.71 4.50 3.67
N THR A 107 3.89 5.62 4.36
CA THR A 107 4.43 5.64 5.71
C THR A 107 3.29 5.72 6.70
N ILE A 108 3.28 4.79 7.65
CA ILE A 108 2.23 4.68 8.65
C ILE A 108 2.84 4.92 10.03
N LYS A 109 2.29 5.89 10.73
CA LYS A 109 2.75 6.24 12.08
C LYS A 109 1.76 5.71 13.10
N LEU A 110 2.21 4.79 13.95
CA LEU A 110 1.38 4.17 14.96
C LEU A 110 1.48 4.91 16.27
N GLN A 111 0.33 5.11 16.89
CA GLN A 111 0.20 5.82 18.16
C GLN A 111 -0.11 4.84 19.28
N LYS A 112 0.41 5.14 20.47
CA LYS A 112 0.07 4.38 21.65
C LYS A 112 -1.38 4.62 22.04
N PRO A 113 -2.04 3.65 22.69
CA PRO A 113 -3.38 3.87 23.19
C PRO A 113 -3.40 5.02 24.19
N GLN A 114 -4.51 5.75 24.22
CA GLN A 114 -4.69 6.80 25.20
C GLN A 114 -4.86 6.19 26.61
N ASP A 115 -4.36 6.92 27.60
CA ASP A 115 -4.55 6.54 28.98
C ASP A 115 -5.99 6.88 29.40
N GLN A 116 -6.76 5.87 29.72
CA GLN A 116 -8.15 6.02 30.08
C GLN A 116 -8.36 6.40 31.55
N THR A 117 -7.35 6.22 32.38
CA THR A 117 -7.51 6.42 33.81
C THR A 117 -7.74 7.87 34.19
N THR A 118 -7.25 8.80 33.40
CA THR A 118 -7.41 10.23 33.72
C THR A 118 -8.82 10.75 33.52
N ILE A 119 -9.66 10.03 32.81
CA ILE A 119 -10.99 10.47 32.44
C ILE A 119 -11.92 10.51 33.65
N TYR A 120 -11.66 9.69 34.64
CA TYR A 120 -12.57 9.49 35.77
C TYR A 120 -12.12 10.23 37.02
N LYS A 121 -11.39 11.26 36.86
CA LYS A 121 -11.01 12.14 37.98
C LYS A 121 -12.02 13.24 38.28
#